data_839edd2b441c56dbfe7213ebe85f0d81
#
_entry.id   839edd2b441c56dbfe7213ebe85f0d81
#
_cell.length_a   1.000
_cell.length_b   1.000
_cell.length_c   1.000
_cell.angle_alpha   90.00
_cell.angle_beta   90.00
_cell.angle_gamma   90.00
#
_symmetry.space_group_name_H-M   'P 1'
#
loop_
_entity.id
_entity.type
_entity.pdbx_description
1 polymer ?
#
loop_
_entity_poly.entity_id
_entity_poly.type
_entity_poly.pdbx_seq_one_letter_code
_entity_poly.pdbx_strand_id
1 'polypeptide(L)'
;METRSEAMARPPLGTYAKTSYTPRPLDWESLPYNSSTLNGYDQDVPRDASGVRMYLLDGVLYDHPVAQAQDALMALSDYHLSGEARYLNRAVLDAQRLIDRRVLSDGAWYYPYPFDFLLHGDSREVMRAPWFSGMAQGQALSLFTRLHQVTGEQRWLAAAHATFASFRNAPVEGLPSVVDVDAAGYLWLEEYPRWPMSTSDRALNGHVFAVFGLYDYQRLTGDQTALDLWNGALAHTRWYLDHGFRSPQYISHYCLAHPWVLSAKYHEIHWNQMLLLHAGTGDAAWSRSADLLRADYPPPAVGGTVKFAAGSHTGYKFSASGEITASKTIDLNAPSSAPADLRQRIKGRDIMLRITAGGLAGYWVPENYPRTGLAGIKLSLTYPLPRTVMIPAGTWSAYQFDSAGTPTASRTITPDRTTSAPFSTSATINGRWHILVTAGSLAGYWLPAQGLTLL
;
A
#
# COMPACT_ATOMS: atom_id res chain seq x y z
N MET A 1 26.09 -16.76 -44.70
CA MET A 1 24.65 -16.88 -44.95
C MET A 1 24.02 -17.08 -43.59
N GLU A 2 23.78 -15.97 -42.86
CA GLU A 2 23.10 -16.00 -41.55
C GLU A 2 21.61 -16.06 -41.83
N THR A 3 21.02 -17.19 -41.50
CA THR A 3 19.55 -17.33 -41.45
C THR A 3 19.04 -16.41 -40.36
N ARG A 4 18.51 -15.24 -40.73
CA ARG A 4 17.61 -14.50 -39.83
C ARG A 4 16.44 -15.46 -39.51
N SER A 5 16.43 -15.99 -38.28
CA SER A 5 15.22 -16.56 -37.73
C SER A 5 14.17 -15.43 -37.74
N GLU A 6 13.12 -15.59 -38.51
CA GLU A 6 11.95 -14.73 -38.43
C GLU A 6 11.47 -14.84 -36.97
N ALA A 7 11.69 -13.78 -36.16
CA ALA A 7 11.19 -13.70 -34.82
C ALA A 7 9.66 -13.80 -34.95
N MET A 8 9.09 -14.89 -34.47
CA MET A 8 7.65 -15.05 -34.42
C MET A 8 7.09 -13.89 -33.59
N ALA A 9 6.24 -13.08 -34.21
CA ALA A 9 5.58 -11.98 -33.49
C ALA A 9 4.82 -12.54 -32.29
N ARG A 10 4.95 -11.87 -31.15
CA ARG A 10 4.19 -12.27 -29.94
C ARG A 10 2.69 -12.26 -30.22
N PRO A 11 1.93 -13.19 -29.67
CA PRO A 11 0.47 -13.12 -29.73
C PRO A 11 -0.02 -11.85 -29.02
N PRO A 12 -1.20 -11.32 -29.33
CA PRO A 12 -1.82 -10.26 -28.56
C PRO A 12 -2.14 -10.76 -27.13
N LEU A 13 -2.17 -9.85 -26.16
CA LEU A 13 -2.74 -10.16 -24.86
C LEU A 13 -4.19 -10.62 -25.04
N GLY A 14 -4.59 -11.64 -24.29
CA GLY A 14 -5.98 -12.11 -24.25
C GLY A 14 -6.94 -11.02 -23.79
N THR A 15 -8.23 -11.26 -23.96
CA THR A 15 -9.28 -10.39 -23.42
C THR A 15 -9.29 -10.50 -21.89
N TYR A 16 -9.41 -9.36 -21.21
CA TYR A 16 -9.45 -9.30 -19.74
C TYR A 16 -10.54 -8.34 -19.25
N ALA A 17 -10.98 -8.56 -18.00
CA ALA A 17 -11.94 -7.69 -17.32
C ALA A 17 -11.34 -6.30 -17.11
N LYS A 18 -12.15 -5.25 -17.29
CA LYS A 18 -11.76 -3.85 -17.12
C LYS A 18 -12.78 -3.09 -16.28
N THR A 19 -12.31 -2.17 -15.45
CA THR A 19 -13.12 -1.08 -14.93
C THR A 19 -13.32 0.00 -16.00
N SER A 20 -14.02 1.09 -15.68
CA SER A 20 -14.25 2.22 -16.59
C SER A 20 -13.84 3.55 -15.96
N TYR A 21 -12.80 3.55 -15.12
CA TYR A 21 -12.33 4.77 -14.52
C TYR A 21 -11.59 5.67 -15.52
N THR A 22 -11.72 6.97 -15.31
CA THR A 22 -10.88 7.99 -15.93
C THR A 22 -9.83 8.42 -14.91
N PRO A 23 -8.52 8.34 -15.21
CA PRO A 23 -7.46 8.75 -14.28
C PRO A 23 -7.58 10.23 -13.92
N ARG A 24 -7.74 10.53 -12.62
CA ARG A 24 -7.83 11.90 -12.13
C ARG A 24 -6.45 12.57 -12.16
N PRO A 25 -6.36 13.88 -12.48
CA PRO A 25 -5.13 14.60 -12.23
C PRO A 25 -4.86 14.66 -10.72
N LEU A 26 -3.61 14.46 -10.33
CA LEU A 26 -3.15 14.59 -8.96
C LEU A 26 -2.08 15.67 -8.91
N ASP A 27 -2.08 16.44 -7.83
CA ASP A 27 -0.98 17.33 -7.51
C ASP A 27 0.26 16.51 -7.20
N TRP A 28 1.45 17.10 -7.36
CA TRP A 28 2.72 16.39 -7.21
C TRP A 28 2.82 15.66 -5.87
N GLU A 29 2.40 16.29 -4.78
CA GLU A 29 2.43 15.76 -3.42
C GLU A 29 1.50 14.57 -3.21
N SER A 30 0.49 14.44 -4.04
CA SER A 30 -0.50 13.35 -4.02
C SER A 30 -0.16 12.18 -4.95
N LEU A 31 0.91 12.32 -5.75
CA LEU A 31 1.35 11.25 -6.65
C LEU A 31 1.91 10.07 -5.84
N PRO A 32 1.74 8.83 -6.33
CA PRO A 32 2.44 7.68 -5.77
C PRO A 32 3.96 7.92 -5.69
N TYR A 33 4.61 7.41 -4.63
CA TYR A 33 6.04 7.56 -4.28
C TYR A 33 6.47 8.93 -3.74
N ASN A 34 5.65 9.98 -3.79
CA ASN A 34 6.06 11.33 -3.38
C ASN A 34 5.98 11.59 -1.86
N SER A 35 5.48 10.63 -1.09
CA SER A 35 5.51 10.67 0.38
C SER A 35 6.87 10.33 0.99
N SER A 36 7.81 9.85 0.18
CA SER A 36 9.15 9.44 0.61
C SER A 36 10.21 10.36 0.02
N THR A 37 11.18 10.74 0.84
CA THR A 37 12.35 11.52 0.47
C THR A 37 13.64 10.77 0.82
N LEU A 38 14.78 11.20 0.29
CA LEU A 38 16.09 10.64 0.63
C LEU A 38 16.56 11.08 2.02
N ASN A 39 15.96 12.12 2.60
CA ASN A 39 16.37 12.66 3.88
C ASN A 39 16.28 11.60 4.99
N GLY A 40 17.40 11.21 5.55
CA GLY A 40 17.52 10.14 6.54
C GLY A 40 17.58 8.70 5.96
N TYR A 41 17.31 8.51 4.67
CA TYR A 41 17.42 7.22 4.00
C TYR A 41 18.81 6.96 3.39
N ASP A 42 19.54 8.03 3.09
CA ASP A 42 20.71 8.02 2.21
C ASP A 42 22.01 7.48 2.84
N GLN A 43 22.12 7.46 4.18
CA GLN A 43 23.40 7.22 4.86
C GLN A 43 23.86 5.77 4.81
N ASP A 44 22.93 4.79 4.73
CA ASP A 44 23.22 3.36 4.84
C ASP A 44 22.89 2.56 3.57
N VAL A 45 22.64 3.24 2.45
CA VAL A 45 22.20 2.60 1.21
C VAL A 45 23.39 2.23 0.32
N PRO A 46 23.58 0.93 -0.06
CA PRO A 46 24.67 0.52 -0.93
C PRO A 46 24.65 1.26 -2.28
N ARG A 47 25.82 1.76 -2.70
CA ARG A 47 26.06 2.45 -3.97
C ARG A 47 27.35 1.99 -4.61
N ASP A 48 27.42 2.05 -5.94
CA ASP A 48 28.68 1.85 -6.65
C ASP A 48 29.55 3.12 -6.61
N ALA A 49 30.76 3.04 -7.21
CA ALA A 49 31.70 4.16 -7.24
C ALA A 49 31.18 5.39 -8.00
N SER A 50 30.18 5.26 -8.86
CA SER A 50 29.52 6.35 -9.57
C SER A 50 28.37 6.97 -8.78
N GLY A 51 27.97 6.37 -7.65
CA GLY A 51 26.87 6.82 -6.80
C GLY A 51 25.51 6.17 -7.14
N VAL A 52 25.45 5.24 -8.09
CA VAL A 52 24.23 4.51 -8.44
C VAL A 52 23.78 3.62 -7.29
N ARG A 53 22.49 3.59 -7.03
CA ARG A 53 21.85 2.70 -6.04
C ARG A 53 22.06 1.24 -6.42
N MET A 54 22.67 0.47 -5.51
CA MET A 54 22.94 -0.96 -5.70
C MET A 54 22.25 -1.81 -4.63
N TYR A 55 22.15 -3.09 -4.91
CA TYR A 55 21.71 -4.12 -3.97
C TYR A 55 22.91 -4.94 -3.52
N LEU A 56 23.15 -5.05 -2.22
CA LEU A 56 24.23 -5.86 -1.65
C LEU A 56 23.68 -7.25 -1.33
N LEU A 57 24.21 -8.26 -2.01
CA LEU A 57 23.88 -9.67 -1.78
C LEU A 57 25.20 -10.46 -1.64
N ASP A 58 25.38 -11.14 -0.51
CA ASP A 58 26.55 -11.95 -0.23
C ASP A 58 27.91 -11.22 -0.46
N GLY A 59 27.94 -9.92 -0.11
CA GLY A 59 29.13 -9.08 -0.26
C GLY A 59 29.38 -8.54 -1.68
N VAL A 60 28.50 -8.82 -2.63
CA VAL A 60 28.57 -8.34 -4.02
C VAL A 60 27.49 -7.30 -4.29
N LEU A 61 27.85 -6.21 -4.99
CA LEU A 61 26.94 -5.18 -5.43
C LEU A 61 26.32 -5.56 -6.78
N TYR A 62 24.99 -5.61 -6.82
CA TYR A 62 24.21 -5.88 -8.04
C TYR A 62 23.31 -4.72 -8.42
N ASP A 63 23.09 -4.55 -9.70
CA ASP A 63 21.99 -3.72 -10.19
C ASP A 63 20.63 -4.31 -9.70
N HIS A 64 19.77 -3.45 -9.19
CA HIS A 64 18.44 -3.83 -8.71
C HIS A 64 17.43 -2.80 -9.20
N PRO A 65 16.69 -3.09 -10.29
CA PRO A 65 15.86 -2.10 -10.99
C PRO A 65 14.84 -1.38 -10.09
N VAL A 66 14.16 -2.10 -9.18
CA VAL A 66 13.23 -1.47 -8.23
C VAL A 66 13.96 -0.52 -7.29
N ALA A 67 15.12 -0.91 -6.75
CA ALA A 67 15.86 -0.04 -5.83
C ALA A 67 16.35 1.24 -6.52
N GLN A 68 16.83 1.14 -7.76
CA GLN A 68 17.26 2.27 -8.59
C GLN A 68 16.09 3.19 -8.92
N ALA A 69 14.95 2.63 -9.38
CA ALA A 69 13.77 3.43 -9.69
C ALA A 69 13.19 4.14 -8.46
N GLN A 70 13.14 3.48 -7.31
CA GLN A 70 12.65 4.08 -6.05
C GLN A 70 13.57 5.17 -5.54
N ASP A 71 14.89 4.96 -5.55
CA ASP A 71 15.88 5.98 -5.17
C ASP A 71 15.74 7.25 -6.04
N ALA A 72 15.63 7.05 -7.35
CA ALA A 72 15.43 8.15 -8.31
C ALA A 72 14.08 8.87 -8.10
N LEU A 73 12.98 8.16 -7.82
CA LEU A 73 11.68 8.76 -7.54
C LEU A 73 11.68 9.56 -6.22
N MET A 74 12.36 9.06 -5.18
CA MET A 74 12.58 9.82 -3.94
C MET A 74 13.43 11.07 -4.19
N ALA A 75 14.49 10.96 -5.00
CA ALA A 75 15.32 12.10 -5.39
C ALA A 75 14.51 13.16 -6.17
N LEU A 76 13.59 12.75 -7.04
CA LEU A 76 12.69 13.71 -7.72
C LEU A 76 11.75 14.40 -6.74
N SER A 77 11.29 13.73 -5.68
CA SER A 77 10.51 14.37 -4.62
C SER A 77 11.33 15.41 -3.88
N ASP A 78 12.58 15.10 -3.52
CA ASP A 78 13.49 16.06 -2.88
C ASP A 78 13.83 17.23 -3.81
N TYR A 79 14.00 16.97 -5.11
CA TYR A 79 14.18 18.03 -6.09
C TYR A 79 12.98 18.96 -6.17
N HIS A 80 11.78 18.42 -6.22
CA HIS A 80 10.54 19.20 -6.23
C HIS A 80 10.40 20.07 -4.99
N LEU A 81 10.75 19.55 -3.81
CA LEU A 81 10.65 20.27 -2.54
C LEU A 81 11.73 21.35 -2.36
N SER A 82 12.96 21.12 -2.84
CA SER A 82 14.11 21.97 -2.55
C SER A 82 14.60 22.79 -3.73
N GLY A 83 14.37 22.36 -4.97
CA GLY A 83 14.95 22.93 -6.19
C GLY A 83 16.44 22.62 -6.36
N GLU A 84 17.06 21.80 -5.48
CA GLU A 84 18.49 21.53 -5.51
C GLU A 84 18.87 20.56 -6.63
N ALA A 85 19.67 21.00 -7.59
CA ALA A 85 20.09 20.24 -8.76
C ALA A 85 20.73 18.88 -8.44
N ARG A 86 21.36 18.73 -7.26
CA ARG A 86 21.97 17.45 -6.85
C ARG A 86 20.96 16.30 -6.82
N TYR A 87 19.72 16.55 -6.44
CA TYR A 87 18.67 15.52 -6.40
C TYR A 87 18.21 15.15 -7.81
N LEU A 88 18.06 16.12 -8.71
CA LEU A 88 17.76 15.81 -10.11
C LEU A 88 18.90 15.01 -10.76
N ASN A 89 20.16 15.40 -10.50
CA ASN A 89 21.32 14.65 -11.02
C ASN A 89 21.34 13.22 -10.50
N ARG A 90 20.94 12.99 -9.26
CA ARG A 90 20.80 11.69 -8.65
C ARG A 90 19.75 10.84 -9.40
N ALA A 91 18.56 11.38 -9.60
CA ALA A 91 17.49 10.72 -10.32
C ALA A 91 17.90 10.35 -11.76
N VAL A 92 18.59 11.28 -12.43
CA VAL A 92 19.14 11.07 -13.78
C VAL A 92 20.19 9.95 -13.80
N LEU A 93 21.04 9.86 -12.78
CA LEU A 93 22.09 8.83 -12.69
C LEU A 93 21.50 7.43 -12.60
N ASP A 94 20.55 7.21 -11.70
CA ASP A 94 19.88 5.91 -11.54
C ASP A 94 19.02 5.56 -12.77
N ALA A 95 18.31 6.55 -13.34
CA ALA A 95 17.54 6.37 -14.56
C ALA A 95 18.41 5.99 -15.77
N GLN A 96 19.58 6.61 -15.91
CA GLN A 96 20.54 6.26 -16.97
C GLN A 96 21.07 4.85 -16.78
N ARG A 97 21.34 4.43 -15.53
CA ARG A 97 21.78 3.05 -15.24
C ARG A 97 20.75 2.02 -15.68
N LEU A 98 19.45 2.26 -15.45
CA LEU A 98 18.38 1.40 -15.95
C LEU A 98 18.44 1.29 -17.49
N ILE A 99 18.60 2.42 -18.18
CA ILE A 99 18.71 2.43 -19.65
C ILE A 99 19.93 1.65 -20.12
N ASP A 100 21.09 1.82 -19.48
CA ASP A 100 22.35 1.18 -19.88
C ASP A 100 22.33 -0.35 -19.71
N ARG A 101 21.55 -0.84 -18.75
CA ARG A 101 21.41 -2.27 -18.44
C ARG A 101 20.20 -2.95 -19.08
N ARG A 102 19.36 -2.21 -19.80
CA ARG A 102 18.15 -2.75 -20.41
C ARG A 102 18.42 -3.91 -21.36
N VAL A 103 17.48 -4.81 -21.43
CA VAL A 103 17.37 -5.85 -22.45
C VAL A 103 16.26 -5.45 -23.43
N LEU A 104 16.53 -5.56 -24.73
CA LEU A 104 15.54 -5.30 -25.77
C LEU A 104 14.86 -6.61 -26.17
N SER A 105 13.54 -6.63 -26.19
CA SER A 105 12.74 -7.74 -26.71
C SER A 105 11.45 -7.20 -27.32
N ASP A 106 11.20 -7.51 -28.56
CA ASP A 106 9.97 -7.16 -29.31
C ASP A 106 9.59 -5.67 -29.18
N GLY A 107 10.55 -4.79 -29.37
CA GLY A 107 10.37 -3.34 -29.32
C GLY A 107 10.22 -2.77 -27.91
N ALA A 108 10.29 -3.59 -26.88
CA ALA A 108 10.21 -3.19 -25.49
C ALA A 108 11.57 -3.20 -24.78
N TRP A 109 11.68 -2.37 -23.74
CA TRP A 109 12.80 -2.37 -22.81
C TRP A 109 12.42 -3.08 -21.53
N TYR A 110 13.28 -4.02 -21.09
CA TYR A 110 13.15 -4.76 -19.85
C TYR A 110 14.38 -4.52 -18.97
N TYR A 111 14.20 -4.41 -17.66
CA TYR A 111 15.26 -4.14 -16.69
C TYR A 111 15.61 -5.41 -15.93
N PRO A 112 16.78 -6.05 -16.24
CA PRO A 112 17.13 -7.34 -15.69
C PRO A 112 17.65 -7.22 -14.25
N TYR A 113 17.34 -8.24 -13.45
CA TYR A 113 18.01 -8.55 -12.19
C TYR A 113 19.16 -9.53 -12.50
N PRO A 114 20.42 -9.13 -12.30
CA PRO A 114 21.57 -9.94 -12.72
C PRO A 114 22.06 -10.93 -11.63
N PHE A 115 21.17 -11.36 -10.75
CA PHE A 115 21.49 -12.30 -9.67
C PHE A 115 20.35 -13.30 -9.47
N ASP A 116 20.70 -14.50 -8.99
CA ASP A 116 19.70 -15.48 -8.58
C ASP A 116 19.01 -15.02 -7.30
N PHE A 117 17.71 -15.16 -7.21
CA PHE A 117 16.93 -14.77 -6.04
C PHE A 117 16.08 -15.92 -5.52
N LEU A 118 16.26 -16.26 -4.24
CA LEU A 118 15.46 -17.27 -3.57
C LEU A 118 14.11 -16.64 -3.18
N LEU A 119 13.06 -16.97 -3.92
CA LEU A 119 11.72 -16.43 -3.66
C LEU A 119 11.26 -16.89 -2.27
N HIS A 120 10.93 -15.92 -1.42
CA HIS A 120 10.58 -16.14 0.00
C HIS A 120 11.62 -16.92 0.82
N GLY A 121 12.86 -17.00 0.35
CA GLY A 121 13.92 -17.79 0.99
C GLY A 121 13.82 -19.30 0.72
N ASP A 122 12.94 -19.75 -0.17
CA ASP A 122 12.81 -21.16 -0.53
C ASP A 122 13.80 -21.53 -1.63
N SER A 123 14.74 -22.44 -1.32
CA SER A 123 15.75 -22.92 -2.27
C SER A 123 15.18 -23.72 -3.45
N ARG A 124 13.92 -24.13 -3.38
CA ARG A 124 13.21 -24.80 -4.48
C ARG A 124 12.62 -23.81 -5.48
N GLU A 125 12.52 -22.54 -5.08
CA GLU A 125 11.88 -21.49 -5.87
C GLU A 125 12.88 -20.37 -6.17
N VAL A 126 13.74 -20.62 -7.14
CA VAL A 126 14.82 -19.72 -7.53
C VAL A 126 14.42 -18.95 -8.80
N MET A 127 14.38 -17.62 -8.70
CA MET A 127 14.38 -16.73 -9.86
C MET A 127 15.79 -16.70 -10.43
N ARG A 128 16.00 -17.34 -11.58
CA ARG A 128 17.34 -17.40 -12.20
C ARG A 128 17.66 -16.12 -12.96
N ALA A 129 18.87 -15.64 -12.79
CA ALA A 129 19.36 -14.47 -13.54
C ALA A 129 19.57 -14.79 -15.05
N PRO A 130 19.22 -13.86 -15.96
CA PRO A 130 18.50 -12.61 -15.69
C PRO A 130 16.99 -12.85 -15.56
N TRP A 131 16.36 -12.25 -14.54
CA TRP A 131 14.91 -12.24 -14.41
C TRP A 131 14.38 -10.79 -14.44
N PHE A 132 13.07 -10.62 -14.61
CA PHE A 132 12.41 -9.34 -14.80
C PHE A 132 11.22 -9.20 -13.87
N SER A 133 10.76 -7.97 -13.63
CA SER A 133 9.67 -7.69 -12.69
C SER A 133 8.71 -6.64 -13.25
N GLY A 134 7.41 -6.92 -13.19
CA GLY A 134 6.37 -5.94 -13.52
C GLY A 134 6.41 -4.72 -12.59
N MET A 135 6.76 -4.92 -11.32
CA MET A 135 6.99 -3.81 -10.39
C MET A 135 8.13 -2.91 -10.85
N ALA A 136 9.25 -3.48 -11.27
CA ALA A 136 10.39 -2.72 -11.78
C ALA A 136 10.03 -1.95 -13.05
N GLN A 137 9.31 -2.59 -13.98
CA GLN A 137 8.83 -1.94 -15.20
C GLN A 137 7.90 -0.76 -14.89
N GLY A 138 6.96 -0.92 -13.95
CA GLY A 138 6.04 0.14 -13.55
C GLY A 138 6.73 1.31 -12.88
N GLN A 139 7.66 1.05 -11.97
CA GLN A 139 8.41 2.12 -11.30
C GLN A 139 9.37 2.85 -12.24
N ALA A 140 10.04 2.13 -13.15
CA ALA A 140 10.84 2.74 -14.22
C ALA A 140 9.97 3.59 -15.15
N LEU A 141 8.75 3.13 -15.48
CA LEU A 141 7.80 3.89 -16.29
C LEU A 141 7.39 5.19 -15.60
N SER A 142 7.06 5.17 -14.29
CA SER A 142 6.84 6.38 -13.50
C SER A 142 8.04 7.32 -13.53
N LEU A 143 9.25 6.77 -13.31
CA LEU A 143 10.48 7.56 -13.27
C LEU A 143 10.74 8.28 -14.60
N PHE A 144 10.71 7.59 -15.74
CA PHE A 144 10.97 8.21 -17.03
C PHE A 144 9.89 9.23 -17.40
N THR A 145 8.62 8.92 -17.10
CA THR A 145 7.51 9.84 -17.31
C THR A 145 7.74 11.14 -16.55
N ARG A 146 8.08 11.06 -15.26
CA ARG A 146 8.31 12.23 -14.40
C ARG A 146 9.59 12.98 -14.74
N LEU A 147 10.66 12.28 -15.12
CA LEU A 147 11.88 12.92 -15.63
C LEU A 147 11.57 13.73 -16.88
N HIS A 148 10.77 13.20 -17.83
CA HIS A 148 10.34 13.97 -18.99
C HIS A 148 9.54 15.23 -18.60
N GLN A 149 8.60 15.09 -17.65
CA GLN A 149 7.79 16.22 -17.15
C GLN A 149 8.66 17.33 -16.52
N VAL A 150 9.69 16.93 -15.76
CA VAL A 150 10.57 17.87 -15.04
C VAL A 150 11.60 18.51 -15.96
N THR A 151 12.16 17.75 -16.90
CA THR A 151 13.31 18.22 -17.72
C THR A 151 12.95 18.64 -19.14
N GLY A 152 11.82 18.16 -19.68
CA GLY A 152 11.45 18.31 -21.08
C GLY A 152 12.27 17.45 -22.06
N GLU A 153 13.26 16.68 -21.57
CA GLU A 153 14.14 15.90 -22.43
C GLU A 153 13.42 14.72 -23.10
N GLN A 154 13.50 14.66 -24.44
CA GLN A 154 12.83 13.65 -25.26
C GLN A 154 13.37 12.22 -25.03
N ARG A 155 14.60 12.06 -24.56
CA ARG A 155 15.16 10.74 -24.26
C ARG A 155 14.36 10.01 -23.17
N TRP A 156 13.82 10.74 -22.19
CA TRP A 156 13.01 10.16 -21.13
C TRP A 156 11.64 9.73 -21.63
N LEU A 157 11.03 10.51 -22.53
CA LEU A 157 9.78 10.10 -23.19
C LEU A 157 9.99 8.86 -24.05
N ALA A 158 11.09 8.79 -24.81
CA ALA A 158 11.44 7.60 -25.59
C ALA A 158 11.65 6.36 -24.69
N ALA A 159 12.32 6.54 -23.54
CA ALA A 159 12.47 5.48 -22.54
C ALA A 159 11.13 5.04 -21.96
N ALA A 160 10.22 5.98 -21.65
CA ALA A 160 8.87 5.69 -21.17
C ALA A 160 8.08 4.89 -22.23
N HIS A 161 8.10 5.27 -23.49
CA HIS A 161 7.43 4.53 -24.58
C HIS A 161 7.96 3.10 -24.70
N ALA A 162 9.28 2.93 -24.70
CA ALA A 162 9.89 1.61 -24.80
C ALA A 162 9.65 0.73 -23.56
N THR A 163 9.59 1.35 -22.36
CA THR A 163 9.23 0.64 -21.13
C THR A 163 7.76 0.23 -21.13
N PHE A 164 6.87 1.14 -21.53
CA PHE A 164 5.43 0.86 -21.65
C PHE A 164 5.15 -0.32 -22.59
N ALA A 165 5.92 -0.46 -23.66
CA ALA A 165 5.78 -1.58 -24.61
C ALA A 165 5.88 -2.96 -23.92
N SER A 166 6.60 -3.09 -22.79
CA SER A 166 6.72 -4.34 -22.04
C SER A 166 5.39 -4.83 -21.45
N PHE A 167 4.47 -3.91 -21.16
CA PHE A 167 3.13 -4.25 -20.66
C PHE A 167 2.15 -4.69 -21.76
N ARG A 168 2.55 -4.55 -23.02
CA ARG A 168 1.75 -5.00 -24.16
C ARG A 168 2.18 -6.36 -24.68
N ASN A 169 3.32 -6.84 -24.25
CA ASN A 169 3.94 -8.06 -24.75
C ASN A 169 3.35 -9.29 -24.00
N ALA A 170 2.51 -10.06 -24.69
CA ALA A 170 2.00 -11.33 -24.15
C ALA A 170 3.15 -12.27 -23.77
N PRO A 171 2.96 -13.12 -22.75
CA PRO A 171 3.99 -14.04 -22.31
C PRO A 171 4.31 -15.11 -23.38
N VAL A 172 5.61 -15.33 -23.58
CA VAL A 172 6.15 -16.37 -24.46
C VAL A 172 7.34 -17.01 -23.74
N GLU A 173 7.42 -18.34 -23.79
CA GLU A 173 8.51 -19.08 -23.17
C GLU A 173 9.89 -18.61 -23.66
N GLY A 174 10.81 -18.43 -22.73
CA GLY A 174 12.18 -18.00 -23.03
C GLY A 174 12.34 -16.51 -23.33
N LEU A 175 11.24 -15.73 -23.38
CA LEU A 175 11.29 -14.28 -23.59
C LEU A 175 10.90 -13.51 -22.33
N PRO A 176 11.45 -12.31 -22.10
CA PRO A 176 11.05 -11.45 -21.00
C PRO A 176 9.55 -11.18 -21.03
N SER A 177 8.84 -11.44 -19.92
CA SER A 177 7.40 -11.19 -19.79
C SER A 177 7.09 -10.74 -18.38
N VAL A 178 6.21 -9.75 -18.24
CA VAL A 178 5.82 -9.19 -16.95
C VAL A 178 4.30 -9.04 -16.81
N VAL A 179 3.56 -9.50 -17.81
CA VAL A 179 2.09 -9.47 -17.88
C VAL A 179 1.56 -10.86 -18.11
N ASP A 180 0.37 -11.12 -17.55
CA ASP A 180 -0.38 -12.35 -17.79
C ASP A 180 -1.88 -12.05 -17.72
N VAL A 181 -2.68 -12.84 -18.42
CA VAL A 181 -4.13 -12.88 -18.24
C VAL A 181 -4.48 -14.27 -17.71
N ASP A 182 -4.96 -14.34 -16.49
CA ASP A 182 -5.25 -15.62 -15.85
C ASP A 182 -6.50 -16.30 -16.40
N ALA A 183 -6.74 -17.54 -15.99
CA ALA A 183 -7.89 -18.34 -16.42
C ALA A 183 -9.24 -17.73 -16.03
N ALA A 184 -9.29 -16.85 -15.05
CA ALA A 184 -10.48 -16.09 -14.63
C ALA A 184 -10.68 -14.81 -15.45
N GLY A 185 -9.76 -14.50 -16.37
CA GLY A 185 -9.84 -13.33 -17.24
C GLY A 185 -9.38 -12.04 -16.58
N TYR A 186 -8.50 -12.07 -15.61
CA TYR A 186 -7.94 -10.88 -14.97
C TYR A 186 -6.49 -10.63 -15.39
N LEU A 187 -6.18 -9.36 -15.65
CA LEU A 187 -4.85 -8.90 -16.04
C LEU A 187 -3.93 -8.82 -14.83
N TRP A 188 -2.83 -9.55 -14.84
CA TRP A 188 -1.75 -9.49 -13.87
C TRP A 188 -0.57 -8.68 -14.41
N LEU A 189 0.01 -7.85 -13.54
CA LEU A 189 1.32 -7.21 -13.71
C LEU A 189 2.24 -7.88 -12.70
N GLU A 190 2.98 -8.89 -13.15
CA GLU A 190 3.68 -9.83 -12.29
C GLU A 190 4.96 -9.24 -11.68
N GLU A 191 5.06 -9.20 -10.37
CA GLU A 191 6.30 -8.83 -9.69
C GLU A 191 7.38 -9.90 -9.89
N TYR A 192 7.01 -11.17 -9.81
CA TYR A 192 7.89 -12.33 -9.97
C TYR A 192 7.32 -13.30 -11.02
N PRO A 193 7.41 -12.93 -12.31
CA PRO A 193 6.91 -13.80 -13.37
C PRO A 193 7.74 -15.07 -13.51
N ARG A 194 7.07 -16.21 -13.61
CA ARG A 194 7.69 -17.53 -13.80
C ARG A 194 7.01 -18.26 -14.93
N TRP A 195 7.77 -19.11 -15.63
CA TRP A 195 7.19 -19.93 -16.69
C TRP A 195 6.85 -21.35 -16.17
N PRO A 196 5.68 -21.91 -16.48
CA PRO A 196 4.54 -21.22 -17.12
C PRO A 196 3.96 -20.12 -16.20
N MET A 197 3.39 -19.04 -16.79
CA MET A 197 2.95 -17.84 -16.04
C MET A 197 1.97 -18.13 -14.91
N SER A 198 1.21 -19.23 -15.01
CA SER A 198 0.33 -19.71 -13.93
C SER A 198 1.05 -20.07 -12.63
N THR A 199 2.38 -20.21 -12.67
CA THR A 199 3.25 -20.50 -11.50
C THR A 199 3.90 -19.25 -10.92
N SER A 200 3.58 -18.05 -11.46
CA SER A 200 4.04 -16.78 -10.91
C SER A 200 3.56 -16.56 -9.48
N ASP A 201 4.27 -15.72 -8.74
CA ASP A 201 4.02 -15.53 -7.30
C ASP A 201 2.68 -14.86 -6.98
N ARG A 202 2.17 -14.03 -7.92
CA ARG A 202 0.90 -13.31 -7.75
C ARG A 202 0.94 -12.34 -6.55
N ALA A 203 1.98 -11.48 -6.48
CA ALA A 203 2.14 -10.51 -5.40
C ALA A 203 1.29 -9.25 -5.61
N LEU A 204 0.53 -8.83 -4.56
CA LEU A 204 -0.38 -7.68 -4.66
C LEU A 204 0.36 -6.35 -4.76
N ASN A 205 1.31 -6.11 -3.85
CA ASN A 205 2.00 -4.81 -3.78
C ASN A 205 2.74 -4.47 -5.08
N GLY A 206 3.44 -5.44 -5.66
CA GLY A 206 4.17 -5.25 -6.91
C GLY A 206 3.25 -5.00 -8.10
N HIS A 207 2.12 -5.72 -8.16
CA HIS A 207 1.07 -5.46 -9.14
C HIS A 207 0.57 -3.99 -9.05
N VAL A 208 0.20 -3.52 -7.84
CA VAL A 208 -0.33 -2.15 -7.67
C VAL A 208 0.75 -1.09 -7.91
N PHE A 209 2.02 -1.36 -7.57
CA PHE A 209 3.10 -0.46 -7.95
C PHE A 209 3.25 -0.32 -9.47
N ALA A 210 3.02 -1.39 -10.23
CA ALA A 210 3.01 -1.31 -11.69
C ALA A 210 1.79 -0.51 -12.22
N VAL A 211 0.64 -0.60 -11.57
CA VAL A 211 -0.55 0.24 -11.87
C VAL A 211 -0.23 1.73 -11.82
N PHE A 212 0.60 2.17 -10.88
CA PHE A 212 1.00 3.57 -10.77
C PHE A 212 1.87 4.02 -11.96
N GLY A 213 2.70 3.14 -12.51
CA GLY A 213 3.44 3.42 -13.74
C GLY A 213 2.53 3.63 -14.96
N LEU A 214 1.53 2.78 -15.10
CA LEU A 214 0.51 2.93 -16.14
C LEU A 214 -0.31 4.22 -15.97
N TYR A 215 -0.63 4.61 -14.73
CA TYR A 215 -1.28 5.88 -14.41
C TYR A 215 -0.44 7.07 -14.88
N ASP A 216 0.83 7.16 -14.46
CA ASP A 216 1.71 8.27 -14.81
C ASP A 216 1.87 8.39 -16.33
N TYR A 217 2.11 7.28 -17.01
CA TYR A 217 2.29 7.26 -18.47
C TYR A 217 0.99 7.66 -19.20
N GLN A 218 -0.16 7.13 -18.79
CA GLN A 218 -1.45 7.49 -19.39
C GLN A 218 -1.74 8.98 -19.20
N ARG A 219 -1.47 9.53 -18.00
CA ARG A 219 -1.68 10.95 -17.70
C ARG A 219 -0.78 11.86 -18.55
N LEU A 220 0.43 11.43 -18.86
CA LEU A 220 1.34 12.18 -19.74
C LEU A 220 0.92 12.12 -21.21
N THR A 221 0.56 10.93 -21.70
CA THR A 221 0.44 10.66 -23.14
C THR A 221 -1.00 10.66 -23.66
N GLY A 222 -1.98 10.41 -22.81
CA GLY A 222 -3.37 10.15 -23.22
C GLY A 222 -3.56 8.81 -23.95
N ASP A 223 -2.57 7.91 -23.92
CA ASP A 223 -2.59 6.63 -24.65
C ASP A 223 -3.77 5.74 -24.21
N GLN A 224 -4.58 5.30 -25.17
CA GLN A 224 -5.77 4.51 -24.91
C GLN A 224 -5.42 3.08 -24.45
N THR A 225 -4.33 2.50 -24.95
CA THR A 225 -3.89 1.17 -24.53
C THR A 225 -3.40 1.21 -23.08
N ALA A 226 -2.73 2.29 -22.67
CA ALA A 226 -2.35 2.49 -21.28
C ALA A 226 -3.58 2.64 -20.38
N LEU A 227 -4.62 3.35 -20.83
CA LEU A 227 -5.89 3.45 -20.10
C LEU A 227 -6.55 2.07 -19.95
N ASP A 228 -6.56 1.27 -21.01
CA ASP A 228 -7.14 -0.07 -21.01
C ASP A 228 -6.40 -1.02 -20.07
N LEU A 229 -5.06 -1.01 -20.10
CA LEU A 229 -4.22 -1.80 -19.18
C LEU A 229 -4.39 -1.35 -17.73
N TRP A 230 -4.44 -0.04 -17.48
CA TRP A 230 -4.68 0.51 -16.16
C TRP A 230 -6.04 0.07 -15.59
N ASN A 231 -7.12 0.18 -16.39
CA ASN A 231 -8.45 -0.28 -16.00
C ASN A 231 -8.51 -1.82 -15.84
N GLY A 232 -7.75 -2.58 -16.61
CA GLY A 232 -7.61 -4.02 -16.45
C GLY A 232 -6.96 -4.40 -15.11
N ALA A 233 -5.86 -3.74 -14.80
CA ALA A 233 -5.15 -3.96 -13.55
C ALA A 233 -5.96 -3.50 -12.31
N LEU A 234 -6.79 -2.46 -12.44
CA LEU A 234 -7.73 -2.06 -11.39
C LEU A 234 -8.87 -3.08 -11.20
N ALA A 235 -9.40 -3.65 -12.29
CA ALA A 235 -10.40 -4.72 -12.20
C ALA A 235 -9.85 -5.93 -11.46
N HIS A 236 -8.61 -6.34 -11.78
CA HIS A 236 -7.87 -7.37 -11.05
C HIS A 236 -7.75 -7.05 -9.55
N THR A 237 -7.19 -5.85 -9.22
CA THR A 237 -6.98 -5.45 -7.82
C THR A 237 -8.29 -5.48 -7.02
N ARG A 238 -9.39 -5.00 -7.63
CA ARG A 238 -10.73 -4.99 -7.03
C ARG A 238 -11.22 -6.39 -6.69
N TRP A 239 -11.07 -7.31 -7.66
CA TRP A 239 -11.53 -8.68 -7.50
C TRP A 239 -10.69 -9.45 -6.49
N TYR A 240 -9.39 -9.49 -6.69
CA TYR A 240 -8.50 -10.33 -5.90
C TYR A 240 -8.27 -9.82 -4.47
N LEU A 241 -8.50 -8.52 -4.21
CA LEU A 241 -8.46 -8.02 -2.84
C LEU A 241 -9.44 -8.81 -1.93
N ASP A 242 -10.66 -9.02 -2.38
CA ASP A 242 -11.69 -9.71 -1.60
C ASP A 242 -11.68 -11.24 -1.81
N HIS A 243 -11.13 -11.74 -2.92
CA HIS A 243 -11.17 -13.15 -3.30
C HIS A 243 -9.82 -13.88 -3.15
N GLY A 244 -8.84 -13.25 -2.48
CA GLY A 244 -7.54 -13.90 -2.30
C GLY A 244 -6.62 -13.19 -1.32
N PHE A 245 -6.49 -11.86 -1.40
CA PHE A 245 -5.49 -11.15 -0.60
C PHE A 245 -5.98 -10.77 0.80
N ARG A 246 -7.22 -10.36 0.97
CA ARG A 246 -7.75 -10.00 2.27
C ARG A 246 -7.94 -11.24 3.14
N SER A 247 -7.35 -11.22 4.34
CA SER A 247 -7.57 -12.20 5.40
C SER A 247 -8.37 -11.50 6.52
N PRO A 248 -9.68 -11.72 6.64
CA PRO A 248 -10.50 -11.07 7.65
C PRO A 248 -9.95 -11.29 9.06
N GLN A 249 -9.86 -10.20 9.83
CA GLN A 249 -9.32 -10.17 11.20
C GLN A 249 -7.84 -10.55 11.32
N TYR A 250 -7.07 -10.50 10.21
CA TYR A 250 -5.63 -10.73 10.26
C TYR A 250 -4.88 -10.01 9.12
N ILE A 251 -3.57 -10.24 9.04
CA ILE A 251 -2.67 -9.70 8.01
C ILE A 251 -3.10 -10.22 6.65
N SER A 252 -3.25 -9.34 5.65
CA SER A 252 -3.49 -9.71 4.26
C SER A 252 -2.32 -10.50 3.68
N HIS A 253 -2.62 -11.42 2.78
CA HIS A 253 -1.61 -12.20 2.08
C HIS A 253 -0.71 -11.30 1.24
N TYR A 254 0.59 -11.57 1.25
CA TYR A 254 1.55 -10.89 0.38
C TYR A 254 1.34 -11.28 -1.09
N CYS A 255 1.19 -12.60 -1.33
CA CYS A 255 1.00 -13.19 -2.64
C CYS A 255 0.02 -14.38 -2.55
N LEU A 256 -0.53 -14.78 -3.69
CA LEU A 256 -1.50 -15.88 -3.75
C LEU A 256 -0.84 -17.26 -3.83
N ALA A 257 0.35 -17.35 -4.44
CA ALA A 257 1.06 -18.63 -4.54
C ALA A 257 1.58 -19.11 -3.16
N HIS A 258 1.88 -18.18 -2.25
CA HIS A 258 2.46 -18.47 -0.93
C HIS A 258 1.66 -17.77 0.19
N PRO A 259 0.41 -18.20 0.47
CA PRO A 259 -0.49 -17.52 1.41
C PRO A 259 0.02 -17.51 2.87
N TRP A 260 1.04 -18.32 3.17
CA TRP A 260 1.74 -18.30 4.47
C TRP A 260 2.78 -17.17 4.62
N VAL A 261 3.14 -16.49 3.54
CA VAL A 261 4.00 -15.32 3.59
C VAL A 261 3.20 -14.13 4.10
N LEU A 262 3.32 -13.84 5.38
CA LEU A 262 2.59 -12.80 6.08
C LEU A 262 3.56 -11.73 6.59
N SER A 263 3.26 -10.46 6.33
CA SER A 263 4.08 -9.34 6.77
C SER A 263 3.21 -8.13 7.10
N ALA A 264 3.34 -7.63 8.33
CA ALA A 264 2.67 -6.40 8.76
C ALA A 264 3.08 -5.20 7.89
N LYS A 265 4.36 -5.14 7.46
CA LYS A 265 4.87 -4.11 6.55
C LYS A 265 4.13 -4.12 5.21
N TYR A 266 3.97 -5.27 4.59
CA TYR A 266 3.26 -5.36 3.31
C TYR A 266 1.75 -5.16 3.46
N HIS A 267 1.17 -5.59 4.58
CA HIS A 267 -0.21 -5.25 4.89
C HIS A 267 -0.43 -3.73 4.97
N GLU A 268 0.50 -3.01 5.58
CA GLU A 268 0.49 -1.54 5.61
C GLU A 268 0.63 -0.94 4.21
N ILE A 269 1.51 -1.47 3.37
CA ILE A 269 1.64 -1.06 1.97
C ILE A 269 0.31 -1.27 1.22
N HIS A 270 -0.37 -2.39 1.41
CA HIS A 270 -1.63 -2.70 0.74
C HIS A 270 -2.73 -1.66 1.03
N TRP A 271 -2.97 -1.32 2.32
CA TRP A 271 -4.01 -0.34 2.61
C TRP A 271 -3.61 1.09 2.17
N ASN A 272 -2.33 1.45 2.21
CA ASN A 272 -1.84 2.71 1.64
C ASN A 272 -2.04 2.76 0.11
N GLN A 273 -1.76 1.68 -0.59
CA GLN A 273 -2.01 1.57 -2.02
C GLN A 273 -3.49 1.78 -2.35
N MET A 274 -4.43 1.25 -1.54
CA MET A 274 -5.87 1.49 -1.74
C MET A 274 -6.22 2.98 -1.60
N LEU A 275 -5.58 3.72 -0.70
CA LEU A 275 -5.78 5.17 -0.59
C LEU A 275 -5.28 5.91 -1.85
N LEU A 276 -4.13 5.52 -2.39
CA LEU A 276 -3.61 6.08 -3.64
C LEU A 276 -4.52 5.78 -4.84
N LEU A 277 -5.11 4.58 -4.88
CA LEU A 277 -6.11 4.23 -5.91
C LEU A 277 -7.39 5.07 -5.74
N HIS A 278 -7.82 5.39 -4.51
CA HIS A 278 -8.91 6.35 -4.29
C HIS A 278 -8.57 7.73 -4.87
N ALA A 279 -7.36 8.24 -4.60
CA ALA A 279 -6.93 9.52 -5.16
C ALA A 279 -7.00 9.53 -6.70
N GLY A 280 -6.43 8.50 -7.33
CA GLY A 280 -6.31 8.40 -8.79
C GLY A 280 -7.62 8.11 -9.51
N THR A 281 -8.58 7.41 -8.89
CA THR A 281 -9.87 7.02 -9.50
C THR A 281 -11.04 7.90 -9.09
N GLY A 282 -10.99 8.49 -7.87
CA GLY A 282 -12.12 9.16 -7.24
C GLY A 282 -13.17 8.23 -6.62
N ASP A 283 -12.97 6.91 -6.69
CA ASP A 283 -13.93 5.96 -6.13
C ASP A 283 -13.59 5.66 -4.65
N ALA A 284 -14.46 6.12 -3.76
CA ALA A 284 -14.33 5.90 -2.31
C ALA A 284 -14.33 4.42 -1.89
N ALA A 285 -14.75 3.50 -2.77
CA ALA A 285 -14.68 2.08 -2.47
C ALA A 285 -13.25 1.61 -2.19
N TRP A 286 -12.24 2.23 -2.79
CA TRP A 286 -10.84 1.96 -2.48
C TRP A 286 -10.48 2.34 -1.04
N SER A 287 -10.93 3.50 -0.56
CA SER A 287 -10.75 3.89 0.85
C SER A 287 -11.54 3.01 1.81
N ARG A 288 -12.72 2.49 1.42
CA ARG A 288 -13.42 1.47 2.23
C ARG A 288 -12.59 0.19 2.33
N SER A 289 -11.95 -0.24 1.25
CA SER A 289 -11.03 -1.38 1.30
C SER A 289 -9.83 -1.12 2.21
N ALA A 290 -9.27 0.09 2.20
CA ALA A 290 -8.22 0.49 3.14
C ALA A 290 -8.70 0.42 4.60
N ASP A 291 -9.91 0.90 4.90
CA ASP A 291 -10.51 0.81 6.24
C ASP A 291 -10.71 -0.64 6.69
N LEU A 292 -11.16 -1.52 5.79
CA LEU A 292 -11.32 -2.94 6.08
C LEU A 292 -9.98 -3.61 6.39
N LEU A 293 -8.95 -3.38 5.58
CA LEU A 293 -7.60 -3.90 5.85
C LEU A 293 -7.07 -3.38 7.19
N ARG A 294 -7.20 -2.08 7.48
CA ARG A 294 -6.79 -1.50 8.75
C ARG A 294 -7.60 -2.02 9.95
N ALA A 295 -8.85 -2.37 9.77
CA ALA A 295 -9.66 -3.02 10.80
C ALA A 295 -9.27 -4.49 11.00
N ASP A 296 -8.91 -5.17 9.92
CA ASP A 296 -8.44 -6.56 9.97
C ASP A 296 -7.11 -6.67 10.74
N TYR A 297 -6.14 -5.82 10.42
CA TYR A 297 -4.87 -5.74 11.15
C TYR A 297 -4.37 -4.30 11.23
N PRO A 298 -4.75 -3.58 12.31
CA PRO A 298 -4.33 -2.18 12.47
C PRO A 298 -2.83 -2.08 12.70
N PRO A 299 -2.21 -0.92 12.38
CA PRO A 299 -0.80 -0.70 12.66
C PRO A 299 -0.46 -1.04 14.11
N PRO A 300 0.54 -1.91 14.36
CA PRO A 300 0.99 -2.24 15.70
C PRO A 300 1.79 -1.08 16.34
N ALA A 301 2.32 -1.29 17.51
CA ALA A 301 3.24 -0.36 18.19
C ALA A 301 2.65 1.01 18.55
N VAL A 302 1.34 1.08 18.87
CA VAL A 302 0.70 2.28 19.42
C VAL A 302 0.66 2.17 20.92
N GLY A 303 1.60 2.81 21.61
CA GLY A 303 1.64 2.90 23.07
C GLY A 303 0.80 4.03 23.65
N GLY A 304 0.60 4.03 24.95
CA GLY A 304 -0.10 5.08 25.67
C GLY A 304 -0.71 4.61 26.98
N THR A 305 -1.68 5.36 27.47
CA THR A 305 -2.44 5.03 28.69
C THR A 305 -3.70 4.27 28.32
N VAL A 306 -3.91 3.11 28.90
CA VAL A 306 -5.16 2.35 28.81
C VAL A 306 -6.07 2.74 29.98
N LYS A 307 -7.30 3.09 29.66
CA LYS A 307 -8.37 3.35 30.64
C LYS A 307 -9.17 2.06 30.85
N PHE A 308 -9.45 1.77 32.12
CA PHE A 308 -10.28 0.65 32.55
C PHE A 308 -11.52 1.20 33.28
N ALA A 309 -12.69 0.71 32.94
CA ALA A 309 -13.89 0.94 33.76
C ALA A 309 -13.80 0.15 35.09
N ALA A 310 -14.63 0.47 36.05
CA ALA A 310 -14.80 -0.38 37.24
C ALA A 310 -15.30 -1.78 36.82
N GLY A 311 -14.90 -2.81 37.57
CA GLY A 311 -15.27 -4.20 37.35
C GLY A 311 -14.08 -5.11 37.11
N SER A 312 -14.36 -6.34 36.69
CA SER A 312 -13.36 -7.40 36.49
C SER A 312 -12.68 -7.32 35.12
N HIS A 313 -11.35 -7.37 35.08
CA HIS A 313 -10.55 -7.34 33.84
C HIS A 313 -9.59 -8.52 33.83
N THR A 314 -9.64 -9.28 32.70
CA THR A 314 -8.75 -10.42 32.51
C THR A 314 -7.69 -10.08 31.46
N GLY A 315 -6.45 -10.27 31.82
CA GLY A 315 -5.30 -10.22 30.90
C GLY A 315 -4.82 -11.60 30.54
N TYR A 316 -4.21 -11.72 29.37
CA TYR A 316 -3.75 -12.98 28.77
C TYR A 316 -2.28 -12.88 28.37
N LYS A 317 -1.58 -14.01 28.38
CA LYS A 317 -0.31 -14.19 27.68
C LYS A 317 -0.52 -15.14 26.51
N PHE A 318 0.19 -14.89 25.42
CA PHE A 318 0.04 -15.67 24.20
C PHE A 318 1.38 -16.30 23.77
N SER A 319 1.28 -17.48 23.15
CA SER A 319 2.37 -18.06 22.38
C SER A 319 2.56 -17.29 21.05
N ALA A 320 3.62 -17.60 20.30
CA ALA A 320 3.82 -17.08 18.96
C ALA A 320 2.68 -17.43 17.97
N SER A 321 1.97 -18.55 18.22
CA SER A 321 0.81 -18.99 17.43
C SER A 321 -0.51 -18.32 17.83
N GLY A 322 -0.52 -17.47 18.89
CA GLY A 322 -1.73 -16.82 19.40
C GLY A 322 -2.53 -17.65 20.44
N GLU A 323 -2.00 -18.79 20.89
CA GLU A 323 -2.62 -19.60 21.94
C GLU A 323 -2.41 -18.97 23.31
N ILE A 324 -3.44 -19.03 24.17
CA ILE A 324 -3.34 -18.53 25.55
C ILE A 324 -2.45 -19.44 26.37
N THR A 325 -1.36 -18.89 26.91
CA THR A 325 -0.40 -19.61 27.76
C THR A 325 -0.61 -19.31 29.25
N ALA A 326 -1.21 -18.16 29.58
CA ALA A 326 -1.57 -17.80 30.94
C ALA A 326 -2.69 -16.75 30.94
N SER A 327 -3.42 -16.65 32.03
CA SER A 327 -4.41 -15.59 32.28
C SER A 327 -4.31 -15.08 33.72
N LYS A 328 -4.71 -13.82 33.91
CA LYS A 328 -4.79 -13.18 35.22
C LYS A 328 -5.99 -12.23 35.25
N THR A 329 -6.78 -12.30 36.25
CA THR A 329 -7.93 -11.41 36.49
C THR A 329 -7.66 -10.47 37.66
N ILE A 330 -8.07 -9.21 37.49
CA ILE A 330 -8.09 -8.21 38.58
C ILE A 330 -9.48 -7.58 38.65
N ASP A 331 -9.89 -7.19 39.82
CA ASP A 331 -11.13 -6.47 40.10
C ASP A 331 -10.81 -5.02 40.48
N LEU A 332 -11.47 -4.08 39.81
CA LEU A 332 -11.33 -2.64 40.05
C LEU A 332 -12.61 -2.08 40.64
N ASN A 333 -12.54 -1.54 41.85
CA ASN A 333 -13.71 -0.92 42.53
C ASN A 333 -14.09 0.44 41.92
N ALA A 334 -13.17 1.07 41.17
CA ALA A 334 -13.36 2.36 40.51
C ALA A 334 -12.60 2.37 39.17
N PRO A 335 -12.95 3.27 38.25
CA PRO A 335 -12.17 3.45 37.04
C PRO A 335 -10.67 3.69 37.32
N SER A 336 -9.82 3.07 36.54
CA SER A 336 -8.36 3.09 36.72
C SER A 336 -7.66 3.24 35.38
N SER A 337 -6.33 3.37 35.40
CA SER A 337 -5.52 3.39 34.20
C SER A 337 -4.16 2.71 34.38
N ALA A 338 -3.58 2.23 33.29
CA ALA A 338 -2.23 1.66 33.27
C ALA A 338 -1.55 1.99 31.95
N PRO A 339 -0.21 2.09 31.91
CA PRO A 339 0.52 2.27 30.67
C PRO A 339 0.51 0.99 29.84
N ALA A 340 0.47 1.15 28.51
CA ALA A 340 0.66 0.10 27.52
C ALA A 340 1.69 0.56 26.49
N ASP A 341 2.47 -0.37 25.96
CA ASP A 341 3.49 -0.11 24.95
C ASP A 341 3.07 -0.59 23.56
N LEU A 342 2.11 -1.50 23.47
CA LEU A 342 1.73 -2.11 22.20
C LEU A 342 0.21 -2.32 22.13
N ARG A 343 -0.34 -1.99 20.95
CA ARG A 343 -1.70 -2.30 20.52
C ARG A 343 -1.61 -3.16 19.26
N GLN A 344 -2.15 -4.36 19.30
CA GLN A 344 -1.99 -5.31 18.19
C GLN A 344 -3.16 -6.28 18.13
N ARG A 345 -3.53 -6.69 16.92
CA ARG A 345 -4.39 -7.85 16.74
C ARG A 345 -3.58 -9.13 16.94
N ILE A 346 -4.04 -9.99 17.82
CA ILE A 346 -3.49 -11.34 17.98
C ILE A 346 -4.28 -12.27 17.05
N LYS A 347 -3.58 -13.20 16.40
CA LYS A 347 -4.21 -14.14 15.45
C LYS A 347 -5.40 -14.88 16.10
N GLY A 348 -6.55 -14.81 15.46
CA GLY A 348 -7.79 -15.43 15.97
C GLY A 348 -8.39 -14.74 17.22
N ARG A 349 -7.94 -13.53 17.53
CA ARG A 349 -8.39 -12.73 18.69
C ARG A 349 -8.76 -11.31 18.27
N ASP A 350 -9.38 -10.58 19.20
CA ASP A 350 -9.60 -9.15 19.07
C ASP A 350 -8.29 -8.34 19.16
N ILE A 351 -8.40 -7.04 18.99
CA ILE A 351 -7.29 -6.12 19.22
C ILE A 351 -6.95 -6.12 20.71
N MET A 352 -5.70 -6.30 21.04
CA MET A 352 -5.17 -6.43 22.40
C MET A 352 -4.20 -5.29 22.72
N LEU A 353 -4.16 -4.90 23.98
CA LEU A 353 -3.28 -3.88 24.54
C LEU A 353 -2.33 -4.53 25.54
N ARG A 354 -1.00 -4.40 25.33
CA ARG A 354 0.01 -4.96 26.24
C ARG A 354 0.28 -3.99 27.38
N ILE A 355 -0.09 -4.39 28.59
CA ILE A 355 0.07 -3.57 29.79
C ILE A 355 1.50 -3.69 30.32
N THR A 356 2.13 -2.56 30.65
CA THR A 356 3.53 -2.53 31.10
C THR A 356 3.70 -2.30 32.60
N ALA A 357 2.66 -1.85 33.31
CA ALA A 357 2.71 -1.64 34.75
C ALA A 357 1.37 -1.94 35.43
N GLY A 358 1.39 -2.04 36.77
CA GLY A 358 0.19 -2.31 37.59
C GLY A 358 -0.19 -3.79 37.66
N GLY A 359 -1.41 -4.07 38.05
CA GLY A 359 -1.88 -5.42 38.33
C GLY A 359 -1.85 -6.40 37.18
N LEU A 360 -1.89 -5.90 35.94
CA LEU A 360 -1.82 -6.69 34.69
C LEU A 360 -0.50 -6.49 33.92
N ALA A 361 0.56 -6.02 34.56
CA ALA A 361 1.87 -5.86 33.91
C ALA A 361 2.34 -7.15 33.25
N GLY A 362 2.75 -7.04 31.95
CA GLY A 362 3.19 -8.16 31.12
C GLY A 362 2.05 -9.01 30.53
N TYR A 363 0.80 -8.61 30.73
CA TYR A 363 -0.37 -9.25 30.12
C TYR A 363 -0.99 -8.37 29.03
N TRP A 364 -1.69 -9.02 28.10
CA TRP A 364 -2.50 -8.40 27.07
C TRP A 364 -3.95 -8.34 27.50
N VAL A 365 -4.59 -7.19 27.38
CA VAL A 365 -6.03 -7.03 27.64
C VAL A 365 -6.77 -6.71 26.34
N PRO A 366 -8.00 -7.22 26.13
CA PRO A 366 -8.78 -6.87 24.96
C PRO A 366 -9.15 -5.38 24.95
N GLU A 367 -9.02 -4.71 23.82
CA GLU A 367 -9.58 -3.38 23.62
C GLU A 367 -11.09 -3.52 23.41
N ASN A 368 -11.86 -3.14 24.41
CA ASN A 368 -13.31 -3.34 24.45
C ASN A 368 -13.99 -2.11 25.07
N TYR A 369 -14.13 -1.05 24.24
CA TYR A 369 -14.82 0.17 24.65
C TYR A 369 -16.30 -0.11 25.01
N PRO A 370 -16.87 0.49 26.09
CA PRO A 370 -16.26 1.46 27.01
C PRO A 370 -15.46 0.85 28.17
N ARG A 371 -15.35 -0.47 28.21
CA ARG A 371 -14.76 -1.20 29.35
C ARG A 371 -13.25 -1.04 29.45
N THR A 372 -12.58 -1.12 28.29
CA THR A 372 -11.13 -0.99 28.16
C THR A 372 -10.82 -0.29 26.84
N GLY A 373 -10.01 0.76 26.87
CA GLY A 373 -9.64 1.49 25.66
C GLY A 373 -8.36 2.30 25.81
N LEU A 374 -7.63 2.43 24.71
CA LEU A 374 -6.44 3.27 24.63
C LEU A 374 -6.85 4.74 24.61
N ALA A 375 -6.37 5.51 25.59
CA ALA A 375 -6.71 6.92 25.76
C ALA A 375 -6.15 7.81 24.65
N GLY A 376 -6.83 8.91 24.38
CA GLY A 376 -6.42 9.93 23.44
C GLY A 376 -6.87 9.65 22.00
N ILE A 377 -6.45 10.54 21.10
CA ILE A 377 -6.68 10.40 19.66
C ILE A 377 -5.52 9.59 19.09
N LYS A 378 -5.81 8.44 18.50
CA LYS A 378 -4.82 7.49 17.96
C LYS A 378 -5.22 7.04 16.56
N LEU A 379 -4.23 6.57 15.82
CA LEU A 379 -4.43 5.95 14.50
C LEU A 379 -5.24 6.81 13.52
N SER A 380 -5.03 8.13 13.56
CA SER A 380 -5.66 9.03 12.61
C SER A 380 -5.29 8.68 11.18
N LEU A 381 -6.28 8.73 10.28
CA LEU A 381 -6.13 8.56 8.86
C LEU A 381 -6.89 9.66 8.14
N THR A 382 -6.18 10.48 7.37
CA THR A 382 -6.80 11.43 6.45
C THR A 382 -6.95 10.79 5.10
N TYR A 383 -8.16 10.80 4.56
CA TYR A 383 -8.45 10.27 3.23
C TYR A 383 -8.00 11.25 2.15
N PRO A 384 -7.54 10.77 0.99
CA PRO A 384 -7.05 11.62 -0.09
C PRO A 384 -8.16 12.51 -0.69
N LEU A 385 -9.41 12.05 -0.58
CA LEU A 385 -10.61 12.80 -0.99
C LEU A 385 -11.67 12.69 0.10
N PRO A 386 -12.52 13.70 0.28
CA PRO A 386 -13.65 13.61 1.19
C PRO A 386 -14.55 12.42 0.86
N ARG A 387 -15.00 11.72 1.89
CA ARG A 387 -15.96 10.63 1.82
C ARG A 387 -17.30 11.07 2.38
N THR A 388 -18.34 10.28 2.16
CA THR A 388 -19.70 10.57 2.65
C THR A 388 -20.07 9.59 3.77
N VAL A 389 -20.60 10.11 4.87
CA VAL A 389 -21.26 9.31 5.90
C VAL A 389 -22.78 9.43 5.76
N MET A 390 -23.47 8.30 5.82
CA MET A 390 -24.92 8.23 5.96
C MET A 390 -25.26 8.10 7.45
N ILE A 391 -26.05 9.07 7.94
CA ILE A 391 -26.47 9.17 9.35
C ILE A 391 -27.95 8.80 9.41
N PRO A 392 -28.32 7.64 9.95
CA PRO A 392 -29.72 7.23 10.07
C PRO A 392 -30.57 8.19 10.91
N ALA A 393 -31.89 8.12 10.79
CA ALA A 393 -32.81 8.79 11.71
C ALA A 393 -32.51 8.38 13.15
N GLY A 394 -32.65 9.32 14.10
CA GLY A 394 -32.36 9.11 15.50
C GLY A 394 -31.45 10.17 16.11
N THR A 395 -31.09 10.01 17.35
CA THR A 395 -30.25 10.98 18.08
C THR A 395 -28.79 10.61 18.00
N TRP A 396 -27.96 11.52 17.52
CA TRP A 396 -26.51 11.36 17.34
C TRP A 396 -25.75 12.49 18.02
N SER A 397 -24.80 12.11 18.88
CA SER A 397 -23.92 13.06 19.55
C SER A 397 -22.53 13.02 18.96
N ALA A 398 -22.01 14.17 18.59
CA ALA A 398 -20.67 14.39 18.08
C ALA A 398 -19.88 15.27 19.06
N TYR A 399 -18.56 15.18 19.06
CA TYR A 399 -17.71 15.78 20.05
C TYR A 399 -16.50 16.47 19.41
N GLN A 400 -16.00 17.51 20.07
CA GLN A 400 -14.63 17.96 19.90
C GLN A 400 -13.81 17.41 21.07
N PHE A 401 -12.55 17.07 20.78
CA PHE A 401 -11.66 16.48 21.77
C PHE A 401 -10.35 17.25 21.84
N ASP A 402 -9.75 17.31 23.03
CA ASP A 402 -8.33 17.65 23.20
C ASP A 402 -7.42 16.49 22.78
N SER A 403 -6.12 16.69 22.80
CA SER A 403 -5.12 15.67 22.46
C SER A 403 -5.14 14.44 23.39
N ALA A 404 -5.65 14.59 24.61
CA ALA A 404 -5.84 13.51 25.57
C ALA A 404 -7.14 12.71 25.33
N GLY A 405 -7.95 13.11 24.34
CA GLY A 405 -9.25 12.51 24.05
C GLY A 405 -10.34 12.91 25.04
N THR A 406 -10.17 14.03 25.74
CA THR A 406 -11.21 14.57 26.63
C THR A 406 -12.16 15.42 25.79
N PRO A 407 -13.50 15.21 25.87
CA PRO A 407 -14.46 16.07 25.19
C PRO A 407 -14.35 17.53 25.66
N THR A 408 -14.16 18.46 24.74
CA THR A 408 -14.12 19.91 24.99
C THR A 408 -15.41 20.61 24.57
N ALA A 409 -16.15 20.02 23.64
CA ALA A 409 -17.46 20.46 23.21
C ALA A 409 -18.28 19.26 22.72
N SER A 410 -19.60 19.40 22.75
CA SER A 410 -20.51 18.41 22.18
C SER A 410 -21.61 19.08 21.36
N ARG A 411 -22.13 18.35 20.36
CA ARG A 411 -23.29 18.74 19.57
C ARG A 411 -24.16 17.53 19.31
N THR A 412 -25.45 17.69 19.50
CA THR A 412 -26.44 16.64 19.22
C THR A 412 -27.29 17.04 18.03
N ILE A 413 -27.56 16.09 17.15
CA ILE A 413 -28.53 16.21 16.05
C ILE A 413 -29.55 15.10 16.18
N THR A 414 -30.78 15.37 15.73
CA THR A 414 -31.87 14.37 15.74
C THR A 414 -32.57 14.40 14.37
N PRO A 415 -31.92 13.86 13.32
CA PRO A 415 -32.56 13.79 12.01
C PRO A 415 -33.79 12.86 12.06
N ASP A 416 -34.85 13.28 11.44
CA ASP A 416 -36.11 12.53 11.27
C ASP A 416 -36.05 11.46 10.18
N ARG A 417 -35.06 11.56 9.30
CA ARG A 417 -34.74 10.62 8.23
C ARG A 417 -33.24 10.51 8.06
N THR A 418 -32.79 9.50 7.30
CA THR A 418 -31.38 9.36 6.95
C THR A 418 -30.88 10.62 6.24
N THR A 419 -29.80 11.20 6.77
CA THR A 419 -29.11 12.36 6.20
C THR A 419 -27.68 11.97 5.82
N SER A 420 -26.95 12.86 5.17
CA SER A 420 -25.55 12.64 4.82
C SER A 420 -24.67 13.83 5.18
N ALA A 421 -23.41 13.57 5.43
CA ALA A 421 -22.40 14.61 5.64
C ALA A 421 -21.05 14.16 5.05
N PRO A 422 -20.21 15.08 4.57
CA PRO A 422 -18.84 14.75 4.18
C PRO A 422 -17.93 14.63 5.40
N PHE A 423 -16.96 13.72 5.29
CA PHE A 423 -15.88 13.56 6.28
C PHE A 423 -14.54 13.34 5.58
N SER A 424 -13.43 13.73 6.21
CA SER A 424 -12.09 13.62 5.62
C SER A 424 -11.12 12.78 6.43
N THR A 425 -11.42 12.53 7.69
CA THR A 425 -10.48 11.88 8.62
C THR A 425 -11.22 10.88 9.48
N SER A 426 -10.57 9.75 9.77
CA SER A 426 -11.00 8.82 10.81
C SER A 426 -9.92 8.69 11.89
N ALA A 427 -10.31 8.34 13.12
CA ALA A 427 -9.38 8.07 14.22
C ALA A 427 -10.00 7.14 15.25
N THR A 428 -9.15 6.44 16.00
CA THR A 428 -9.57 5.79 17.24
C THR A 428 -9.43 6.80 18.37
N ILE A 429 -10.54 7.14 19.05
CA ILE A 429 -10.56 8.06 20.17
C ILE A 429 -11.03 7.31 21.40
N ASN A 430 -10.18 7.20 22.41
CA ASN A 430 -10.42 6.42 23.62
C ASN A 430 -10.84 4.96 23.36
N GLY A 431 -10.30 4.33 22.32
CA GLY A 431 -10.61 2.96 21.92
C GLY A 431 -11.88 2.81 21.05
N ARG A 432 -12.51 3.92 20.63
CA ARG A 432 -13.68 3.92 19.75
C ARG A 432 -13.40 4.62 18.44
N TRP A 433 -13.86 4.04 17.33
CA TRP A 433 -13.67 4.62 16.01
C TRP A 433 -14.61 5.82 15.77
N HIS A 434 -14.04 6.91 15.26
CA HIS A 434 -14.70 8.17 14.98
C HIS A 434 -14.32 8.67 13.58
N ILE A 435 -15.19 9.51 13.02
CA ILE A 435 -14.94 10.25 11.78
C ILE A 435 -15.07 11.74 12.04
N LEU A 436 -14.23 12.55 11.40
CA LEU A 436 -14.27 14.01 11.47
C LEU A 436 -15.14 14.56 10.34
N VAL A 437 -16.31 15.07 10.69
CA VAL A 437 -17.24 15.68 9.74
C VAL A 437 -16.71 17.05 9.30
N THR A 438 -16.76 17.33 7.99
CA THR A 438 -16.15 18.55 7.41
C THR A 438 -17.14 19.62 6.98
N ALA A 439 -18.44 19.31 6.89
CA ALA A 439 -19.45 20.30 6.52
C ALA A 439 -20.80 20.03 7.21
N GLY A 440 -21.70 21.00 7.11
CA GLY A 440 -23.04 20.93 7.72
C GLY A 440 -23.03 21.23 9.22
N SER A 441 -24.08 20.81 9.91
CA SER A 441 -24.28 21.12 11.33
C SER A 441 -23.26 20.48 12.27
N LEU A 442 -22.56 19.44 11.81
CA LEU A 442 -21.51 18.74 12.57
C LEU A 442 -20.08 19.08 12.09
N ALA A 443 -19.90 20.12 11.27
CA ALA A 443 -18.58 20.51 10.80
C ALA A 443 -17.60 20.76 11.96
N GLY A 444 -16.41 20.11 11.92
CA GLY A 444 -15.37 20.19 12.94
C GLY A 444 -15.63 19.31 14.17
N TYR A 445 -16.64 18.44 14.14
CA TYR A 445 -16.94 17.51 15.21
C TYR A 445 -16.62 16.07 14.79
N TRP A 446 -16.14 15.29 15.75
CA TRP A 446 -15.95 13.86 15.63
C TRP A 446 -17.25 13.12 15.95
N LEU A 447 -17.71 12.32 14.99
CA LEU A 447 -18.92 11.52 15.12
C LEU A 447 -18.49 10.05 15.32
N PRO A 448 -18.97 9.35 16.38
CA PRO A 448 -18.71 7.92 16.53
C PRO A 448 -19.23 7.16 15.33
N ALA A 449 -18.37 6.31 14.73
CA ALA A 449 -18.67 5.64 13.46
C ALA A 449 -19.60 4.41 13.60
N GLN A 450 -19.80 3.91 14.81
CA GLN A 450 -20.66 2.75 15.07
C GLN A 450 -22.12 3.04 14.70
N GLY A 451 -22.71 2.19 13.87
CA GLY A 451 -24.09 2.35 13.38
C GLY A 451 -24.23 3.27 12.18
N LEU A 452 -23.13 3.83 11.65
CA LEU A 452 -23.12 4.66 10.46
C LEU A 452 -22.71 3.84 9.22
N THR A 453 -23.16 4.29 8.04
CA THR A 453 -22.66 3.76 6.77
C THR A 453 -21.68 4.75 6.16
N LEU A 454 -20.45 4.34 5.96
CA LEU A 454 -19.38 5.14 5.34
C LEU A 454 -19.25 4.76 3.87
N LEU A 455 -19.52 5.74 2.98
CA LEU A 455 -19.47 5.58 1.52
C LEU A 455 -18.13 6.07 0.96
#